data_c3110a3b6049b4b78ce193b138a6e598
#
_entry.id   c3110a3b6049b4b78ce193b138a6e598
#
_cell.length_a   1.000
_cell.length_b   1.000
_cell.length_c   1.000
_cell.angle_alpha   90.00
_cell.angle_beta   90.00
_cell.angle_gamma   90.00
#
_symmetry.space_group_name_H-M   'P 1'
#
loop_
_entity.id
_entity.type
_entity.pdbx_description
1 polymer ?
#
loop_
_entity_poly.entity_id
_entity_poly.type
_entity_poly.pdbx_seq_one_letter_code
_entity_poly.pdbx_strand_id
1 'polypeptide(L)'
;MTKEKSSVTHKVLTIIGIVLCVILVPMLIINCTLIVKSYINQDAVPSIGGAVPLIVLTDSMYPKIEKGDLIIGRAEKAENIKVGDVISFFDPAGNGTTIVTHRVIEIVEEDGQIAWKTQGDNNNTEDRLAVTADRLVAVWEGTRLPGFGNVALFMQSTPGLIICVICPILLLVGYDMIRRRLYEKANQQDTDQLLAELEELRRLKAEKEQSQEQ
;
A
#
# COMPACT_ATOMS: atom_id res chain seq x y z
N MET A 1 -9.54 -43.67 1.89
CA MET A 1 -9.43 -42.55 0.92
C MET A 1 -9.92 -41.20 1.47
N THR A 2 -10.66 -41.10 2.54
CA THR A 2 -11.21 -39.83 3.11
C THR A 2 -10.20 -39.03 3.94
N LYS A 3 -9.36 -39.69 4.72
CA LYS A 3 -8.34 -39.06 5.59
C LYS A 3 -7.26 -38.28 4.85
N GLU A 4 -6.84 -38.76 3.68
CA GLU A 4 -5.83 -38.13 2.85
C GLU A 4 -6.33 -36.85 2.14
N LYS A 5 -7.57 -36.85 1.66
CA LYS A 5 -8.25 -35.69 1.06
C LYS A 5 -8.44 -34.54 2.09
N SER A 6 -8.79 -34.86 3.32
CA SER A 6 -8.93 -33.90 4.42
C SER A 6 -7.59 -33.23 4.74
N SER A 7 -6.49 -33.99 4.81
CA SER A 7 -5.15 -33.48 5.06
C SER A 7 -4.65 -32.51 3.98
N VAL A 8 -4.92 -32.79 2.69
CA VAL A 8 -4.55 -31.92 1.57
C VAL A 8 -5.32 -30.59 1.61
N THR A 9 -6.64 -30.66 1.85
CA THR A 9 -7.47 -29.46 1.97
C THR A 9 -7.00 -28.54 3.09
N HIS A 10 -6.61 -29.09 4.23
CA HIS A 10 -6.05 -28.32 5.34
C HIS A 10 -4.72 -27.66 5.01
N LYS A 11 -3.83 -28.35 4.35
CA LYS A 11 -2.53 -27.78 3.91
C LYS A 11 -2.74 -26.64 2.92
N VAL A 12 -3.63 -26.81 1.94
CA VAL A 12 -3.97 -25.79 0.95
C VAL A 12 -4.58 -24.55 1.63
N LEU A 13 -5.55 -24.71 2.50
CA LEU A 13 -6.16 -23.63 3.26
C LEU A 13 -5.11 -22.90 4.13
N THR A 14 -4.22 -23.62 4.78
CA THR A 14 -3.16 -23.00 5.60
C THR A 14 -2.21 -22.17 4.74
N ILE A 15 -1.81 -22.66 3.57
CA ILE A 15 -0.95 -21.93 2.64
C ILE A 15 -1.66 -20.65 2.15
N ILE A 16 -2.93 -20.75 1.75
CA ILE A 16 -3.74 -19.58 1.34
C ILE A 16 -3.80 -18.54 2.46
N GLY A 17 -4.04 -18.97 3.71
CA GLY A 17 -4.08 -18.08 4.86
C GLY A 17 -2.75 -17.37 5.12
N ILE A 18 -1.63 -18.09 5.02
CA ILE A 18 -0.30 -17.50 5.17
C ILE A 18 -0.03 -16.48 4.07
N VAL A 19 -0.33 -16.81 2.81
CA VAL A 19 -0.17 -15.89 1.67
C VAL A 19 -1.03 -14.64 1.86
N LEU A 20 -2.28 -14.81 2.28
CA LEU A 20 -3.18 -13.70 2.56
C LEU A 20 -2.62 -12.79 3.66
N CYS A 21 -2.15 -13.36 4.77
CA CYS A 21 -1.55 -12.60 5.87
C CYS A 21 -0.27 -11.85 5.43
N VAL A 22 0.60 -12.51 4.67
CA VAL A 22 1.86 -11.90 4.19
C VAL A 22 1.61 -10.73 3.26
N ILE A 23 0.51 -10.71 2.52
CA ILE A 23 0.15 -9.60 1.62
C ILE A 23 -0.65 -8.52 2.36
N LEU A 24 -1.69 -8.92 3.11
CA LEU A 24 -2.65 -7.96 3.68
C LEU A 24 -2.12 -7.25 4.93
N VAL A 25 -1.34 -7.93 5.77
CA VAL A 25 -0.83 -7.31 7.01
C VAL A 25 0.18 -6.18 6.72
N PRO A 26 1.20 -6.34 5.84
CA PRO A 26 2.05 -5.22 5.45
C PRO A 26 1.28 -4.08 4.79
N MET A 27 0.31 -4.39 3.95
CA MET A 27 -0.55 -3.38 3.32
C MET A 27 -1.31 -2.55 4.36
N LEU A 28 -1.88 -3.17 5.39
CA LEU A 28 -2.53 -2.49 6.50
C LEU A 28 -1.55 -1.61 7.30
N ILE A 29 -0.36 -2.13 7.61
CA ILE A 29 0.67 -1.39 8.35
C ILE A 29 1.10 -0.15 7.56
N ILE A 30 1.33 -0.28 6.24
CA ILE A 30 1.70 0.84 5.38
C ILE A 30 0.58 1.89 5.38
N ASN A 31 -0.68 1.49 5.17
CA ASN A 31 -1.82 2.40 5.19
C ASN A 31 -1.94 3.13 6.53
N CYS A 32 -1.89 2.42 7.66
CA CYS A 32 -1.94 3.02 8.98
C CYS A 32 -0.79 4.01 9.21
N THR A 33 0.42 3.66 8.78
CA THR A 33 1.61 4.53 8.91
C THR A 33 1.44 5.81 8.09
N LEU A 34 0.92 5.71 6.86
CA LEU A 34 0.67 6.88 6.00
C LEU A 34 -0.40 7.80 6.60
N ILE A 35 -1.49 7.23 7.12
CA ILE A 35 -2.55 7.99 7.81
C ILE A 35 -1.97 8.72 9.02
N VAL A 36 -1.22 8.03 9.89
CA VAL A 36 -0.62 8.63 11.10
C VAL A 36 0.36 9.74 10.73
N LYS A 37 1.24 9.52 9.74
CA LYS A 37 2.18 10.55 9.27
C LYS A 37 1.46 11.77 8.70
N SER A 38 0.37 11.57 7.96
CA SER A 38 -0.45 12.66 7.42
C SER A 38 -1.10 13.53 8.52
N TYR A 39 -1.40 12.93 9.68
CA TYR A 39 -1.96 13.67 10.81
C TYR A 39 -0.90 14.39 11.64
N ILE A 40 0.31 13.83 11.79
CA ILE A 40 1.34 14.36 12.69
C ILE A 40 2.17 15.45 12.00
N ASN A 41 2.46 15.32 10.71
CA ASN A 41 3.34 16.22 9.97
C ASN A 41 2.58 16.84 8.78
N GLN A 42 1.70 17.79 9.06
CA GLN A 42 0.95 18.51 8.01
C GLN A 42 1.84 19.42 7.15
N ASP A 43 2.98 19.86 7.69
CA ASP A 43 3.89 20.83 7.05
C ASP A 43 5.14 20.19 6.44
N ALA A 44 5.37 18.89 6.64
CA ALA A 44 6.57 18.22 6.13
C ALA A 44 6.22 17.26 4.98
N VAL A 45 6.87 17.45 3.84
CA VAL A 45 6.75 16.50 2.73
C VAL A 45 7.33 15.15 3.14
N PRO A 46 6.56 14.05 3.08
CA PRO A 46 7.04 12.75 3.51
C PRO A 46 8.25 12.32 2.69
N SER A 47 9.36 12.06 3.33
CA SER A 47 10.54 11.49 2.69
C SER A 47 10.91 10.15 3.31
N ILE A 48 11.42 9.23 2.50
CA ILE A 48 11.88 7.90 2.92
C ILE A 48 13.30 7.71 2.39
N GLY A 49 14.28 7.76 3.29
CA GLY A 49 15.70 7.60 2.90
C GLY A 49 16.21 8.67 1.93
N GLY A 50 15.67 9.90 2.00
CA GLY A 50 15.99 10.99 1.08
C GLY A 50 15.19 10.99 -0.23
N ALA A 51 14.39 9.95 -0.50
CA ALA A 51 13.46 9.93 -1.61
C ALA A 51 12.13 10.60 -1.22
N VAL A 52 11.64 11.48 -2.07
CA VAL A 52 10.41 12.28 -1.89
C VAL A 52 9.40 11.85 -2.93
N PRO A 53 8.41 11.01 -2.58
CA PRO A 53 7.35 10.64 -3.50
C PRO A 53 6.33 11.77 -3.65
N LEU A 54 6.05 12.19 -4.89
CA LEU A 54 5.12 13.26 -5.21
C LEU A 54 4.11 12.80 -6.25
N ILE A 55 2.83 13.14 -6.05
CA ILE A 55 1.74 12.83 -6.98
C ILE A 55 1.55 14.04 -7.90
N VAL A 56 1.55 13.77 -9.20
CA VAL A 56 1.37 14.79 -10.24
C VAL A 56 -0.12 15.02 -10.49
N LEU A 57 -0.57 16.25 -10.27
CA LEU A 57 -1.98 16.63 -10.36
C LEU A 57 -2.35 17.36 -11.67
N THR A 58 -1.35 17.85 -12.43
CA THR A 58 -1.54 18.64 -13.64
C THR A 58 -0.66 18.15 -14.78
N ASP A 59 -0.95 18.56 -16.00
CA ASP A 59 -0.17 18.20 -17.19
C ASP A 59 0.88 19.26 -17.54
N SER A 60 1.28 20.13 -16.62
CA SER A 60 2.24 21.21 -16.86
C SER A 60 3.62 20.71 -17.31
N MET A 61 3.97 19.47 -17.03
CA MET A 61 5.24 18.83 -17.38
C MET A 61 5.12 17.79 -18.51
N TYR A 62 3.97 17.75 -19.19
CA TYR A 62 3.77 16.86 -20.35
C TYR A 62 4.79 17.16 -21.46
N PRO A 63 5.32 16.18 -22.21
CA PRO A 63 5.01 14.74 -22.13
C PRO A 63 5.91 13.95 -21.15
N LYS A 64 6.86 14.57 -20.48
CA LYS A 64 7.83 13.85 -19.64
C LYS A 64 7.20 13.31 -18.36
N ILE A 65 6.31 14.09 -17.77
CA ILE A 65 5.56 13.75 -16.56
C ILE A 65 4.11 14.05 -16.85
N GLU A 66 3.21 13.12 -16.58
CA GLU A 66 1.79 13.22 -16.87
C GLU A 66 0.97 13.27 -15.59
N LYS A 67 -0.20 13.87 -15.67
CA LYS A 67 -1.18 13.86 -14.58
C LYS A 67 -1.50 12.42 -14.15
N GLY A 68 -1.50 12.18 -12.84
CA GLY A 68 -1.74 10.87 -12.26
C GLY A 68 -0.49 10.01 -12.08
N ASP A 69 0.68 10.51 -12.46
CA ASP A 69 1.94 9.85 -12.18
C ASP A 69 2.35 10.02 -10.72
N LEU A 70 3.14 9.07 -10.25
CA LEU A 70 3.93 9.19 -9.04
C LEU A 70 5.39 9.40 -9.45
N ILE A 71 5.96 10.53 -9.11
CA ILE A 71 7.38 10.83 -9.33
C ILE A 71 8.15 10.69 -8.03
N ILE A 72 9.41 10.29 -8.14
CA ILE A 72 10.33 10.22 -6.99
C ILE A 72 11.38 11.29 -7.18
N GLY A 73 11.33 12.31 -6.33
CA GLY A 73 12.39 13.31 -6.22
C GLY A 73 13.38 12.94 -5.13
N ARG A 74 14.50 13.66 -5.10
CA ARG A 74 15.52 13.57 -4.06
C ARG A 74 15.71 14.92 -3.41
N ALA A 75 15.83 14.95 -2.09
CA ALA A 75 16.23 16.15 -1.37
C ALA A 75 17.66 16.54 -1.78
N GLU A 76 17.85 17.78 -2.25
CA GLU A 76 19.10 18.26 -2.76
C GLU A 76 19.39 19.68 -2.19
N LYS A 77 20.67 20.07 -2.16
CA LYS A 77 21.07 21.40 -1.73
C LYS A 77 20.90 22.42 -2.86
N ALA A 78 20.56 23.64 -2.49
CA ALA A 78 20.33 24.73 -3.44
C ALA A 78 21.52 24.97 -4.39
N GLU A 79 22.73 24.84 -3.88
CA GLU A 79 23.99 25.11 -4.63
C GLU A 79 24.22 24.09 -5.78
N ASN A 80 23.56 22.92 -5.72
CA ASN A 80 23.74 21.86 -6.70
C ASN A 80 22.73 21.95 -7.86
N ILE A 81 21.70 22.79 -7.73
CA ILE A 81 20.66 22.98 -8.74
C ILE A 81 21.19 23.72 -9.94
N LYS A 82 20.91 23.21 -11.14
CA LYS A 82 21.35 23.77 -12.43
C LYS A 82 20.16 24.11 -13.30
N VAL A 83 20.41 24.99 -14.26
CA VAL A 83 19.46 25.25 -15.35
C VAL A 83 19.22 23.95 -16.11
N GLY A 84 17.95 23.63 -16.33
CA GLY A 84 17.49 22.39 -16.95
C GLY A 84 17.04 21.31 -15.96
N ASP A 85 17.38 21.41 -14.67
CA ASP A 85 16.89 20.50 -13.65
C ASP A 85 15.37 20.68 -13.45
N VAL A 86 14.69 19.60 -13.10
CA VAL A 86 13.27 19.61 -12.73
C VAL A 86 13.19 19.59 -11.22
N ILE A 87 12.65 20.64 -10.64
CA ILE A 87 12.52 20.80 -9.20
C ILE A 87 11.06 20.78 -8.76
N SER A 88 10.81 20.24 -7.59
CA SER A 88 9.53 20.32 -6.88
C SER A 88 9.68 21.32 -5.74
N PHE A 89 8.77 22.24 -5.62
CA PHE A 89 8.87 23.34 -4.67
C PHE A 89 7.50 23.80 -4.18
N PHE A 90 7.44 24.47 -3.05
CA PHE A 90 6.24 25.14 -2.57
C PHE A 90 5.97 26.39 -3.40
N ASP A 91 4.83 26.46 -4.06
CA ASP A 91 4.45 27.54 -4.96
C ASP A 91 4.47 28.90 -4.24
N PRO A 92 5.37 29.83 -4.63
CA PRO A 92 5.43 31.16 -4.04
C PRO A 92 4.24 32.06 -4.43
N ALA A 93 3.56 31.78 -5.55
CA ALA A 93 2.40 32.51 -6.01
C ALA A 93 1.07 31.99 -5.46
N GLY A 94 1.08 30.81 -4.83
CA GLY A 94 -0.07 30.16 -4.25
C GLY A 94 -0.24 30.40 -2.75
N ASN A 95 -0.87 29.45 -2.09
CA ASN A 95 -1.10 29.47 -0.63
C ASN A 95 0.14 29.06 0.21
N GLY A 96 1.27 28.80 -0.42
CA GLY A 96 2.52 28.34 0.24
C GLY A 96 2.52 26.87 0.65
N THR A 97 1.45 26.13 0.44
CA THR A 97 1.34 24.70 0.78
C THR A 97 1.24 23.80 -0.45
N THR A 98 0.93 24.37 -1.61
CA THR A 98 0.83 23.65 -2.88
C THR A 98 2.24 23.38 -3.41
N ILE A 99 2.52 22.10 -3.72
CA ILE A 99 3.78 21.72 -4.36
C ILE A 99 3.59 21.70 -5.87
N VAL A 100 4.50 22.39 -6.56
CA VAL A 100 4.58 22.47 -8.01
C VAL A 100 5.88 21.80 -8.46
N THR A 101 5.87 21.16 -9.63
CA THR A 101 7.05 20.54 -10.23
C THR A 101 7.25 21.16 -11.59
N HIS A 102 8.32 21.96 -11.75
CA HIS A 102 8.64 22.65 -13.00
C HIS A 102 10.16 22.59 -13.27
N ARG A 103 10.55 22.99 -14.46
CA ARG A 103 11.95 23.05 -14.90
C ARG A 103 12.57 24.38 -14.55
N VAL A 104 13.79 24.36 -14.06
CA VAL A 104 14.64 25.56 -13.88
C VAL A 104 15.06 26.08 -15.26
N ILE A 105 14.71 27.31 -15.57
CA ILE A 105 15.05 27.98 -16.82
C ILE A 105 16.16 29.01 -16.62
N GLU A 106 16.29 29.58 -15.41
CA GLU A 106 17.29 30.59 -15.07
C GLU A 106 17.61 30.52 -13.57
N ILE A 107 18.86 30.76 -13.21
CA ILE A 107 19.28 30.95 -11.81
C ILE A 107 19.42 32.45 -11.59
N VAL A 108 18.77 32.98 -10.59
CA VAL A 108 18.78 34.40 -10.22
C VAL A 108 19.16 34.56 -8.77
N GLU A 109 19.46 35.79 -8.38
CA GLU A 109 19.69 36.17 -6.99
C GLU A 109 18.53 37.04 -6.50
N GLU A 110 17.89 36.64 -5.40
CA GLU A 110 16.81 37.40 -4.78
C GLU A 110 17.17 37.60 -3.30
N ASP A 111 17.19 38.83 -2.87
CA ASP A 111 17.58 39.21 -1.49
C ASP A 111 18.95 38.65 -1.01
N GLY A 112 19.92 38.50 -1.91
CA GLY A 112 21.24 37.94 -1.62
C GLY A 112 21.26 36.40 -1.49
N GLN A 113 20.20 35.72 -1.93
CA GLN A 113 20.09 34.26 -1.92
C GLN A 113 19.83 33.72 -3.34
N ILE A 114 20.26 32.47 -3.55
CA ILE A 114 19.99 31.77 -4.80
C ILE A 114 18.47 31.54 -4.93
N ALA A 115 17.95 31.90 -6.09
CA ALA A 115 16.58 31.61 -6.48
C ALA A 115 16.53 31.12 -7.94
N TRP A 116 15.43 30.48 -8.33
CA TRP A 116 15.25 29.89 -9.66
C TRP A 116 13.99 30.42 -10.31
N LYS A 117 14.12 30.88 -11.54
CA LYS A 117 12.95 31.00 -12.42
C LYS A 117 12.63 29.62 -12.98
N THR A 118 11.36 29.29 -12.98
CA THR A 118 10.86 27.98 -13.38
C THR A 118 9.75 28.08 -14.42
N GLN A 119 9.59 27.00 -15.19
CA GLN A 119 8.53 26.89 -16.19
C GLN A 119 8.13 25.41 -16.36
N GLY A 120 6.86 25.13 -16.47
CA GLY A 120 6.38 23.81 -16.86
C GLY A 120 6.71 23.51 -18.33
N ASP A 121 7.16 22.29 -18.62
CA ASP A 121 7.53 21.89 -20.00
C ASP A 121 6.39 22.06 -21.00
N ASN A 122 5.15 22.03 -20.54
CA ASN A 122 3.93 22.23 -21.35
C ASN A 122 3.30 23.64 -21.18
N ASN A 123 3.95 24.53 -20.46
CA ASN A 123 3.45 25.89 -20.24
C ASN A 123 4.02 26.86 -21.28
N ASN A 124 3.22 27.82 -21.71
CA ASN A 124 3.65 28.84 -22.67
C ASN A 124 4.42 30.01 -22.02
N THR A 125 4.36 30.13 -20.70
CA THR A 125 4.95 31.24 -19.94
C THR A 125 5.70 30.68 -18.72
N GLU A 126 6.73 31.39 -18.30
CA GLU A 126 7.44 31.16 -17.03
C GLU A 126 6.54 31.43 -15.82
N ASP A 127 6.90 30.86 -14.68
CA ASP A 127 6.23 31.11 -13.41
C ASP A 127 6.45 32.57 -12.97
N ARG A 128 5.43 33.15 -12.33
CA ARG A 128 5.40 34.58 -12.01
C ARG A 128 6.47 35.03 -11.01
N LEU A 129 6.80 34.18 -10.09
CA LEU A 129 7.74 34.46 -9.00
C LEU A 129 8.88 33.45 -9.03
N ALA A 130 10.08 33.90 -8.71
CA ALA A 130 11.21 33.02 -8.54
C ALA A 130 11.02 32.14 -7.28
N VAL A 131 11.61 30.97 -7.30
CA VAL A 131 11.57 29.99 -6.22
C VAL A 131 12.83 30.16 -5.40
N THR A 132 12.71 30.53 -4.14
CA THR A 132 13.81 30.65 -3.20
C THR A 132 14.22 29.29 -2.60
N ALA A 133 15.45 29.20 -2.09
CA ALA A 133 16.02 27.94 -1.60
C ALA A 133 15.21 27.28 -0.46
N ASP A 134 14.55 28.07 0.39
CA ASP A 134 13.71 27.61 1.50
C ASP A 134 12.42 26.93 1.02
N ARG A 135 12.01 27.15 -0.24
CA ARG A 135 10.82 26.54 -0.85
C ARG A 135 11.12 25.26 -1.63
N LEU A 136 12.39 24.90 -1.82
CA LEU A 136 12.81 23.69 -2.51
C LEU A 136 12.39 22.46 -1.71
N VAL A 137 11.71 21.52 -2.37
CA VAL A 137 11.29 20.24 -1.77
C VAL A 137 12.18 19.11 -2.26
N ALA A 138 12.39 18.99 -3.58
CA ALA A 138 13.15 17.89 -4.17
C ALA A 138 13.56 18.22 -5.61
N VAL A 139 14.55 17.48 -6.11
CA VAL A 139 14.93 17.43 -7.53
C VAL A 139 14.46 16.11 -8.12
N TRP A 140 13.85 16.14 -9.29
CA TRP A 140 13.45 14.94 -10.00
C TRP A 140 14.58 14.45 -10.91
N GLU A 141 15.04 13.21 -10.70
CA GLU A 141 16.13 12.58 -11.44
C GLU A 141 15.67 11.61 -12.54
N GLY A 142 14.40 11.68 -12.93
CA GLY A 142 13.84 10.85 -14.02
C GLY A 142 13.02 9.65 -13.56
N THR A 143 12.93 9.35 -12.27
CA THR A 143 12.12 8.24 -11.77
C THR A 143 10.63 8.60 -11.78
N ARG A 144 9.85 7.88 -12.60
CA ARG A 144 8.42 8.05 -12.80
C ARG A 144 7.73 6.69 -12.75
N LEU A 145 6.62 6.62 -12.05
CA LEU A 145 5.72 5.47 -12.00
C LEU A 145 4.37 5.88 -12.60
N PRO A 146 4.13 5.54 -13.89
CA PRO A 146 2.93 6.00 -14.60
C PRO A 146 1.64 5.50 -13.95
N GLY A 147 0.70 6.39 -13.70
CA GLY A 147 -0.61 6.08 -13.13
C GLY A 147 -0.63 5.71 -11.65
N PHE A 148 0.50 5.51 -10.99
CA PHE A 148 0.55 5.16 -9.56
C PHE A 148 0.08 6.31 -8.66
N GLY A 149 0.19 7.55 -9.10
CA GLY A 149 -0.39 8.69 -8.39
C GLY A 149 -1.91 8.58 -8.26
N ASN A 150 -2.60 8.13 -9.32
CA ASN A 150 -4.05 7.90 -9.27
C ASN A 150 -4.42 6.78 -8.27
N VAL A 151 -3.63 5.72 -8.19
CA VAL A 151 -3.81 4.66 -7.19
C VAL A 151 -3.65 5.22 -5.79
N ALA A 152 -2.60 6.02 -5.54
CA ALA A 152 -2.36 6.65 -4.25
C ALA A 152 -3.48 7.62 -3.86
N LEU A 153 -3.98 8.44 -4.80
CA LEU A 153 -5.14 9.32 -4.58
C LEU A 153 -6.41 8.52 -4.26
N PHE A 154 -6.66 7.43 -4.98
CA PHE A 154 -7.78 6.55 -4.68
C PHE A 154 -7.66 5.96 -3.27
N MET A 155 -6.49 5.46 -2.87
CA MET A 155 -6.26 4.91 -1.53
C MET A 155 -6.46 5.95 -0.41
N GLN A 156 -6.20 7.23 -0.68
CA GLN A 156 -6.42 8.33 0.26
C GLN A 156 -7.86 8.84 0.26
N SER A 157 -8.66 8.49 -0.73
CA SER A 157 -10.08 8.85 -0.78
C SER A 157 -10.91 8.05 0.22
N THR A 158 -12.05 8.61 0.67
CA THR A 158 -12.95 7.90 1.60
C THR A 158 -13.34 6.48 1.13
N PRO A 159 -13.78 6.28 -0.13
CA PRO A 159 -14.07 4.93 -0.62
C PRO A 159 -12.80 4.05 -0.69
N GLY A 160 -11.66 4.62 -1.05
CA GLY A 160 -10.39 3.90 -1.07
C GLY A 160 -9.97 3.41 0.31
N LEU A 161 -10.06 4.26 1.33
CA LEU A 161 -9.79 3.88 2.72
C LEU A 161 -10.70 2.74 3.20
N ILE A 162 -12.01 2.82 2.90
CA ILE A 162 -12.96 1.77 3.23
C ILE A 162 -12.55 0.45 2.57
N ILE A 163 -12.27 0.46 1.28
CA ILE A 163 -11.90 -0.75 0.54
C ILE A 163 -10.55 -1.28 1.02
N CYS A 164 -9.53 -0.43 1.14
CA CYS A 164 -8.18 -0.86 1.50
C CYS A 164 -8.01 -1.30 2.96
N VAL A 165 -8.91 -0.88 3.87
CA VAL A 165 -8.86 -1.26 5.29
C VAL A 165 -9.91 -2.31 5.63
N ILE A 166 -11.17 -2.09 5.26
CA ILE A 166 -12.28 -2.95 5.68
C ILE A 166 -12.27 -4.28 4.90
N CYS A 167 -12.05 -4.26 3.57
CA CYS A 167 -12.06 -5.49 2.78
C CYS A 167 -10.99 -6.50 3.22
N PRO A 168 -9.72 -6.14 3.46
CA PRO A 168 -8.74 -7.07 4.01
C PRO A 168 -9.15 -7.68 5.35
N ILE A 169 -9.70 -6.88 6.25
CA ILE A 169 -10.17 -7.36 7.56
C ILE A 169 -11.33 -8.36 7.38
N LEU A 170 -12.32 -8.03 6.54
CA LEU A 170 -13.43 -8.93 6.26
C LEU A 170 -12.99 -10.23 5.60
N LEU A 171 -12.01 -10.17 4.69
CA LEU A 171 -11.43 -11.36 4.06
C LEU A 171 -10.73 -12.26 5.08
N LEU A 172 -9.95 -11.69 6.00
CA LEU A 172 -9.28 -12.45 7.06
C LEU A 172 -10.27 -13.10 8.03
N VAL A 173 -11.27 -12.33 8.48
CA VAL A 173 -12.33 -12.83 9.38
C VAL A 173 -13.17 -13.92 8.67
N GLY A 174 -13.60 -13.67 7.44
CA GLY A 174 -14.35 -14.62 6.63
C GLY A 174 -13.57 -15.92 6.40
N TYR A 175 -12.29 -15.80 6.08
CA TYR A 175 -11.39 -16.95 5.94
C TYR A 175 -11.28 -17.77 7.24
N ASP A 176 -11.08 -17.11 8.40
CA ASP A 176 -10.99 -17.80 9.70
C ASP A 176 -12.31 -18.51 10.05
N MET A 177 -13.46 -17.88 9.79
CA MET A 177 -14.79 -18.50 9.98
C MET A 177 -14.99 -19.73 9.11
N ILE A 178 -14.65 -19.66 7.82
CA ILE A 178 -14.77 -20.81 6.90
C ILE A 178 -13.84 -21.94 7.37
N ARG A 179 -12.61 -21.61 7.71
CA ARG A 179 -11.62 -22.56 8.22
C ARG A 179 -12.13 -23.28 9.48
N ARG A 180 -12.65 -22.54 10.46
CA ARG A 180 -13.20 -23.12 11.70
C ARG A 180 -14.36 -24.06 11.41
N ARG A 181 -15.31 -23.66 10.58
CA ARG A 181 -16.46 -24.52 10.19
C ARG A 181 -16.03 -25.82 9.51
N LEU A 182 -15.01 -25.76 8.66
CA LEU A 182 -14.47 -26.96 8.00
C LEU A 182 -13.77 -27.88 9.01
N TYR A 183 -13.04 -27.32 9.98
CA TYR A 183 -12.42 -28.08 11.07
C TYR A 183 -13.46 -28.77 11.96
N GLU A 184 -14.49 -28.05 12.37
CA GLU A 184 -15.58 -28.59 13.21
C GLU A 184 -16.29 -29.74 12.52
N LYS A 185 -16.65 -29.60 11.23
CA LYS A 185 -17.28 -30.68 10.47
C LYS A 185 -16.40 -31.92 10.34
N ALA A 186 -15.10 -31.73 10.08
CA ALA A 186 -14.17 -32.84 9.96
C ALA A 186 -14.01 -33.59 11.31
N ASN A 187 -13.93 -32.84 12.41
CA ASN A 187 -13.80 -33.42 13.75
C ASN A 187 -15.09 -34.14 14.20
N GLN A 188 -16.26 -33.60 13.86
CA GLN A 188 -17.54 -34.29 14.11
C GLN A 188 -17.61 -35.62 13.37
N GLN A 189 -17.26 -35.66 12.08
CA GLN A 189 -17.27 -36.89 11.29
C GLN A 189 -16.31 -37.95 11.87
N ASP A 190 -15.10 -37.56 12.30
CA ASP A 190 -14.16 -38.47 12.94
C ASP A 190 -14.71 -39.01 14.27
N THR A 191 -15.38 -38.17 15.07
CA THR A 191 -16.00 -38.57 16.34
C THR A 191 -17.17 -39.55 16.13
N ASP A 192 -18.05 -39.26 15.16
CA ASP A 192 -19.20 -40.14 14.83
C ASP A 192 -18.73 -41.50 14.32
N GLN A 193 -17.65 -41.53 13.51
CA GLN A 193 -17.06 -42.80 13.06
C GLN A 193 -16.47 -43.61 14.21
N LEU A 194 -15.74 -42.96 15.13
CA LEU A 194 -15.20 -43.62 16.32
C LEU A 194 -16.28 -44.17 17.26
N LEU A 195 -17.38 -43.44 17.43
CA LEU A 195 -18.53 -43.89 18.21
C LEU A 195 -19.21 -45.12 17.58
N ALA A 196 -19.39 -45.11 16.24
CA ALA A 196 -19.96 -46.25 15.52
C ALA A 196 -19.06 -47.48 15.64
N GLU A 197 -17.74 -47.34 15.53
CA GLU A 197 -16.78 -48.43 15.67
C GLU A 197 -16.78 -48.99 17.11
N LEU A 198 -16.87 -48.11 18.12
CA LEU A 198 -17.00 -48.54 19.52
C LEU A 198 -18.29 -49.30 19.81
N GLU A 199 -19.40 -48.90 19.22
CA GLU A 199 -20.66 -49.59 19.35
C GLU A 199 -20.62 -51.01 18.71
N GLU A 200 -20.00 -51.10 17.53
CA GLU A 200 -19.80 -52.40 16.85
C GLU A 200 -18.93 -53.34 17.67
N LEU A 201 -17.80 -52.86 18.20
CA LEU A 201 -16.92 -53.63 19.07
C LEU A 201 -17.63 -54.12 20.36
N ARG A 202 -18.50 -53.28 20.94
CA ARG A 202 -19.27 -53.66 22.13
C ARG A 202 -20.29 -54.76 21.80
N ARG A 203 -20.94 -54.69 20.62
CA ARG A 203 -21.85 -55.76 20.17
C ARG A 203 -21.14 -57.10 19.98
N LEU A 204 -20.02 -57.05 19.25
CA LEU A 204 -19.19 -58.25 19.02
C LEU A 204 -18.66 -58.86 20.32
N LYS A 205 -18.33 -58.06 21.34
CA LYS A 205 -17.92 -58.52 22.63
C LYS A 205 -19.06 -59.19 23.39
N ALA A 206 -20.24 -58.59 23.40
CA ALA A 206 -21.43 -59.18 24.04
C ALA A 206 -21.87 -60.50 23.38
N GLU A 207 -21.79 -60.63 22.06
CA GLU A 207 -22.05 -61.85 21.33
C GLU A 207 -21.05 -62.95 21.69
N LYS A 208 -19.77 -62.63 21.83
CA LYS A 208 -18.72 -63.59 22.29
C LYS A 208 -18.95 -64.05 23.70
N GLU A 209 -19.32 -63.16 24.61
CA GLU A 209 -19.62 -63.55 26.01
C GLU A 209 -20.82 -64.47 26.10
N GLN A 210 -21.90 -64.24 25.34
CA GLN A 210 -23.07 -65.11 25.26
C GLN A 210 -22.75 -66.51 24.65
N SER A 211 -21.84 -66.57 23.69
CA SER A 211 -21.44 -67.82 23.05
C SER A 211 -20.46 -68.65 23.90
N GLN A 212 -19.85 -68.11 24.96
CA GLN A 212 -19.02 -68.83 25.92
C GLN A 212 -19.79 -69.36 27.14
N GLU A 213 -20.99 -68.87 27.39
CA GLU A 213 -21.88 -69.33 28.47
C GLU A 213 -22.83 -70.48 28.06
N GLN A 214 -22.83 -70.89 26.79
CA GLN A 214 -23.55 -72.09 26.27
C GLN A 214 -22.61 -73.29 26.08
#